data_945b4631c5907133032558ab3455f601
#
_entry.id   945b4631c5907133032558ab3455f601
#
_cell.length_a   1.000
_cell.length_b   1.000
_cell.length_c   1.000
_cell.angle_alpha   90.00
_cell.angle_beta   90.00
_cell.angle_gamma   90.00
#
_symmetry.space_group_name_H-M   'P 1'
#
loop_
_entity.id
_entity.type
_entity.pdbx_description
1 polymer ?
#
loop_
_entity_poly.entity_id
_entity_poly.type
_entity_poly.pdbx_seq_one_letter_code
_entity_poly.pdbx_strand_id
1 'polypeptide(L)'
;MRTEVRVHGSDLSDELRTIVHHETARLAQALRRRINTVKVELYEVPGANPTGHLARCQVDVLFDDGSSVVQVDEEDDFQHSVTEAFVKILCKRRQYESPRHN
;
A
#
# COMPACT_ATOMS: atom_id res chain seq x y z
N MET A 1 -0.18 0.36 15.96
CA MET A 1 0.12 0.41 14.51
C MET A 1 0.37 1.84 14.09
N ARG A 2 1.34 2.05 13.25
CA ARG A 2 1.73 3.36 12.76
C ARG A 2 1.57 3.41 11.25
N THR A 3 1.03 4.50 10.72
CA THR A 3 0.84 4.69 9.29
C THR A 3 1.63 5.91 8.85
N GLU A 4 2.47 5.74 7.83
CA GLU A 4 3.27 6.81 7.25
C GLU A 4 2.93 6.93 5.77
N VAL A 5 2.69 8.14 5.31
CA VAL A 5 2.36 8.40 3.91
C VAL A 5 3.26 9.52 3.40
N ARG A 6 3.87 9.30 2.24
CA ARG A 6 4.70 10.31 1.58
C ARG A 6 4.39 10.35 0.10
N VAL A 7 4.18 11.55 -0.42
CA VAL A 7 4.10 11.79 -1.87
C VAL A 7 5.38 12.48 -2.30
N HIS A 8 6.10 11.85 -3.22
CA HIS A 8 7.35 12.40 -3.72
C HIS A 8 7.07 13.41 -4.81
N GLY A 9 7.60 14.62 -4.64
CA GLY A 9 7.47 15.68 -5.64
C GLY A 9 6.24 16.56 -5.51
N SER A 10 5.34 16.29 -4.57
CA SER A 10 4.17 17.13 -4.33
C SER A 10 3.66 16.94 -2.92
N ASP A 11 2.68 17.76 -2.53
CA ASP A 11 2.07 17.66 -1.21
C ASP A 11 1.00 16.57 -1.19
N LEU A 12 0.84 15.96 -0.05
CA LEU A 12 -0.20 14.97 0.19
C LEU A 12 -1.55 15.68 0.36
N SER A 13 -2.52 15.34 -0.50
CA SER A 13 -3.86 15.88 -0.38
C SER A 13 -4.63 15.20 0.76
N ASP A 14 -5.64 15.91 1.30
CA ASP A 14 -6.49 15.34 2.34
C ASP A 14 -7.26 14.12 1.83
N GLU A 15 -7.72 14.17 0.58
CA GLU A 15 -8.43 13.02 -0.02
C GLU A 15 -7.56 11.79 -0.06
N LEU A 16 -6.31 11.94 -0.50
CA LEU A 16 -5.38 10.84 -0.62
C LEU A 16 -5.01 10.29 0.75
N ARG A 17 -4.80 11.17 1.72
CA ARG A 17 -4.55 10.78 3.11
C ARG A 17 -5.72 9.94 3.65
N THR A 18 -6.94 10.37 3.40
CA THR A 18 -8.14 9.67 3.83
C THR A 18 -8.22 8.27 3.22
N ILE A 19 -7.94 8.17 1.92
CA ILE A 19 -7.94 6.87 1.23
C ILE A 19 -6.90 5.93 1.84
N VAL A 20 -5.69 6.41 2.06
CA VAL A 20 -4.63 5.59 2.66
C VAL A 20 -5.02 5.11 4.04
N HIS A 21 -5.55 5.98 4.89
CA HIS A 21 -5.95 5.59 6.24
C HIS A 21 -7.12 4.59 6.21
N HIS A 22 -8.06 4.77 5.30
CA HIS A 22 -9.18 3.85 5.14
C HIS A 22 -8.69 2.46 4.71
N GLU A 23 -7.82 2.40 3.70
CA GLU A 23 -7.29 1.13 3.21
C GLU A 23 -6.41 0.46 4.26
N THR A 24 -5.64 1.23 5.00
CA THR A 24 -4.82 0.69 6.10
C THR A 24 -5.69 0.07 7.19
N ALA A 25 -6.77 0.74 7.55
CA ALA A 25 -7.70 0.20 8.56
C ALA A 25 -8.34 -1.10 8.09
N ARG A 26 -8.76 -1.16 6.82
CA ARG A 26 -9.31 -2.38 6.24
C ARG A 26 -8.31 -3.52 6.27
N LEU A 27 -7.07 -3.23 5.89
CA LEU A 27 -5.99 -4.21 5.91
C LEU A 27 -5.78 -4.75 7.32
N ALA A 28 -5.68 -3.84 8.31
CA ALA A 28 -5.46 -4.23 9.70
C ALA A 28 -6.57 -5.13 10.24
N GLN A 29 -7.82 -4.89 9.82
CA GLN A 29 -8.94 -5.71 10.23
C GLN A 29 -8.95 -7.07 9.54
N ALA A 30 -8.46 -7.14 8.31
CA ALA A 30 -8.50 -8.37 7.52
C ALA A 30 -7.36 -9.33 7.85
N LEU A 31 -6.23 -8.81 8.31
CA LEU A 31 -5.05 -9.63 8.58
C LEU A 31 -5.08 -10.17 10.01
N ARG A 32 -4.63 -11.40 10.18
CA ARG A 32 -4.51 -12.02 11.50
C ARG A 32 -3.27 -11.59 12.24
N ARG A 33 -2.23 -11.22 11.50
CA ARG A 33 -0.94 -10.82 12.06
C ARG A 33 -1.00 -9.38 12.51
N ARG A 34 -0.31 -9.09 13.59
CA ARG A 34 -0.25 -7.72 14.10
C ARG A 34 0.70 -6.88 13.24
N ILE A 35 0.18 -5.77 12.78
CA ILE A 35 0.94 -4.83 11.97
C ILE A 35 1.62 -3.82 12.91
N ASN A 36 2.92 -3.65 12.73
CA ASN A 36 3.67 -2.60 13.42
C ASN A 36 3.55 -1.27 12.66
N THR A 37 3.87 -1.27 11.39
CA THR A 37 3.89 -0.05 10.58
C THR A 37 3.41 -0.35 9.16
N VAL A 38 2.62 0.56 8.61
CA VAL A 38 2.30 0.58 7.18
C VAL A 38 2.90 1.87 6.62
N LYS A 39 3.77 1.72 5.63
CA LYS A 39 4.42 2.84 4.97
C LYS A 39 3.97 2.89 3.53
N VAL A 40 3.42 4.02 3.11
CA VAL A 40 2.93 4.22 1.74
C VAL A 40 3.74 5.33 1.10
N GLU A 41 4.35 5.03 -0.03
CA GLU A 41 5.10 6.00 -0.80
C GLU A 41 4.51 6.11 -2.20
N LEU A 42 4.32 7.33 -2.65
CA LEU A 42 3.66 7.65 -3.91
C LEU A 42 4.61 8.43 -4.80
N TYR A 43 4.71 7.99 -6.05
CA TYR A 43 5.61 8.57 -7.04
C TYR A 43 4.87 8.77 -8.35
N GLU A 44 5.19 9.85 -9.04
CA GLU A 44 4.82 9.98 -10.45
C GLU A 44 5.99 9.48 -11.28
N VAL A 45 5.72 8.55 -12.20
CA VAL A 45 6.76 7.94 -13.03
C VAL A 45 6.37 8.05 -14.50
N PRO A 46 7.34 8.03 -15.43
CA PRO A 46 7.02 8.02 -16.86
C PRO A 46 6.23 6.77 -17.22
N GLY A 47 5.26 6.92 -18.13
CA GLY A 47 4.43 5.82 -18.58
C GLY A 47 3.98 6.00 -20.01
N ALA A 48 3.42 4.93 -20.58
CA ALA A 48 2.95 4.91 -21.96
C ALA A 48 1.49 5.34 -22.11
N ASN A 49 0.85 5.75 -21.01
CA ASN A 49 -0.54 6.22 -21.07
C ASN A 49 -0.63 7.60 -21.73
N PRO A 50 -1.84 8.09 -22.07
CA PRO A 50 -1.99 9.36 -22.81
C PRO A 50 -1.37 10.57 -22.12
N THR A 51 -1.26 10.58 -20.79
CA THR A 51 -0.65 11.70 -20.07
C THR A 51 0.87 11.62 -20.03
N GLY A 52 1.45 10.48 -20.37
CA GLY A 52 2.90 10.24 -20.27
C GLY A 52 3.37 9.95 -18.87
N HIS A 53 2.48 9.84 -17.90
CA HIS A 53 2.82 9.61 -16.49
C HIS A 53 1.92 8.55 -15.89
N LEU A 54 2.51 7.76 -14.99
CA LEU A 54 1.76 6.81 -14.16
C LEU A 54 1.97 7.16 -12.70
N ALA A 55 0.99 6.81 -11.90
CA ALA A 55 1.06 6.94 -10.45
C ALA A 55 1.51 5.60 -9.88
N ARG A 56 2.69 5.58 -9.26
CA ARG A 56 3.23 4.39 -8.60
C ARG A 56 2.98 4.49 -7.10
N CYS A 57 2.45 3.42 -6.53
CA CYS A 57 2.26 3.30 -5.09
C CYS A 57 3.09 2.12 -4.60
N GLN A 58 3.92 2.36 -3.59
CA GLN A 58 4.62 1.29 -2.88
C GLN A 58 4.10 1.24 -1.46
N VAL A 59 3.65 0.07 -1.05
CA VAL A 59 3.15 -0.17 0.30
C VAL A 59 4.08 -1.17 0.98
N ASP A 60 4.67 -0.77 2.10
CA ASP A 60 5.47 -1.64 2.94
C ASP A 60 4.70 -1.91 4.21
N VAL A 61 4.44 -3.17 4.50
CA VAL A 61 3.78 -3.57 5.74
C VAL A 61 4.80 -4.30 6.60
N LEU A 62 5.14 -3.72 7.74
CA LEU A 62 6.03 -4.34 8.71
C LEU A 62 5.20 -4.92 9.83
N PHE A 63 5.41 -6.20 10.12
CA PHE A 63 4.70 -6.90 11.18
C PHE A 63 5.50 -6.86 12.49
N ASP A 64 4.81 -7.09 13.60
CA ASP A 64 5.44 -7.06 14.94
C ASP A 64 6.57 -8.09 15.08
N ASP A 65 6.52 -9.17 14.32
CA ASP A 65 7.59 -10.19 14.36
C ASP A 65 8.81 -9.83 13.52
N GLY A 66 8.82 -8.65 12.90
CA GLY A 66 9.94 -8.18 12.09
C GLY A 66 9.88 -8.55 10.61
N SER A 67 8.96 -9.43 10.23
CA SER A 67 8.77 -9.74 8.80
C SER A 67 8.02 -8.61 8.10
N SER A 68 8.08 -8.58 6.77
CA SER A 68 7.44 -7.52 6.01
C SER A 68 6.90 -8.03 4.68
N VAL A 69 5.96 -7.26 4.14
CA VAL A 69 5.40 -7.47 2.80
C VAL A 69 5.50 -6.14 2.06
N VAL A 70 5.96 -6.19 0.82
CA VAL A 70 6.07 -5.01 -0.04
C VAL A 70 5.22 -5.25 -1.28
N GLN A 71 4.41 -4.27 -1.62
CA GLN A 71 3.60 -4.31 -2.83
C GLN A 71 3.77 -3.00 -3.60
N VAL A 72 3.98 -3.11 -4.89
CA VAL A 72 4.08 -1.96 -5.80
C VAL A 72 2.99 -2.08 -6.85
N ASP A 73 2.34 -0.97 -7.15
CA ASP A 73 1.33 -0.93 -8.19
C ASP A 73 1.43 0.39 -8.94
N GLU A 74 1.16 0.35 -10.26
CA GLU A 74 1.18 1.52 -11.12
C GLU A 74 -0.15 1.64 -11.85
N GLU A 75 -0.79 2.80 -11.73
CA GLU A 75 -2.10 3.08 -12.32
C GLU A 75 -2.08 4.49 -12.90
N ASP A 76 -3.19 4.88 -13.52
CA ASP A 76 -3.28 6.22 -14.12
C ASP A 76 -3.29 7.34 -13.08
N ASP A 77 -3.77 7.07 -11.87
CA ASP A 77 -3.80 8.07 -10.81
C ASP A 77 -3.45 7.45 -9.45
N PHE A 78 -3.16 8.32 -8.49
CA PHE A 78 -2.75 7.88 -7.16
C PHE A 78 -3.85 7.12 -6.42
N GLN A 79 -5.10 7.52 -6.56
CA GLN A 79 -6.19 6.86 -5.85
C GLN A 79 -6.30 5.41 -6.27
N HIS A 80 -6.24 5.14 -7.58
CA HIS A 80 -6.27 3.78 -8.10
C HIS A 80 -5.04 2.99 -7.69
N SER A 81 -3.86 3.59 -7.74
CA SER A 81 -2.63 2.87 -7.39
C SER A 81 -2.62 2.47 -5.91
N VAL A 82 -3.10 3.34 -5.02
CA VAL A 82 -3.25 3.02 -3.59
C VAL A 82 -4.23 1.87 -3.40
N THR A 83 -5.43 2.00 -3.95
CA THR A 83 -6.47 0.99 -3.79
C THR A 83 -6.00 -0.36 -4.32
N GLU A 84 -5.40 -0.40 -5.51
CA GLU A 84 -4.94 -1.65 -6.11
C GLU A 84 -3.78 -2.27 -5.34
N ALA A 85 -2.86 -1.46 -4.83
CA ALA A 85 -1.77 -1.98 -4.03
C ALA A 85 -2.29 -2.70 -2.78
N PHE A 86 -3.23 -2.09 -2.07
CA PHE A 86 -3.82 -2.71 -0.88
C PHE A 86 -4.65 -3.95 -1.23
N VAL A 87 -5.42 -3.90 -2.31
CA VAL A 87 -6.17 -5.08 -2.79
C VAL A 87 -5.23 -6.24 -3.06
N LYS A 88 -4.11 -5.99 -3.73
CA LYS A 88 -3.14 -7.04 -4.04
C LYS A 88 -2.51 -7.63 -2.79
N ILE A 89 -2.22 -6.80 -1.78
CA ILE A 89 -1.72 -7.31 -0.50
C ILE A 89 -2.75 -8.27 0.10
N LEU A 90 -4.02 -7.88 0.15
CA LEU A 90 -5.09 -8.72 0.68
C LEU A 90 -5.26 -10.01 -0.12
N CYS A 91 -5.21 -9.92 -1.46
CA CYS A 91 -5.35 -11.09 -2.32
C CYS A 91 -4.23 -12.10 -2.11
N LYS A 92 -3.05 -11.63 -1.73
CA LYS A 92 -1.89 -12.48 -1.51
C LYS A 92 -1.71 -12.90 -0.05
N ARG A 93 -2.67 -12.57 0.83
CA ARG A 93 -2.48 -12.79 2.27
C ARG A 93 -2.20 -14.24 2.63
N ARG A 94 -2.69 -15.19 1.85
CA ARG A 94 -2.42 -16.62 2.10
C ARG A 94 -0.94 -16.95 2.02
N GLN A 95 -0.18 -16.20 1.24
CA GLN A 95 1.25 -16.47 1.05
C GLN A 95 2.07 -16.09 2.27
N TYR A 96 1.65 -15.09 3.03
CA TYR A 96 2.39 -14.62 4.19
C TYR A 96 1.65 -14.78 5.51
N GLU A 97 0.37 -15.16 5.47
CA GLU A 97 -0.44 -15.42 6.65
C GLU A 97 -0.81 -16.88 6.85
N SER A 98 -0.47 -17.72 5.90
CA SER A 98 -0.80 -19.15 6.02
C SER A 98 -0.21 -19.72 7.30
N PRO A 99 -0.96 -20.57 8.01
CA PRO A 99 -0.40 -21.25 9.17
C PRO A 99 0.84 -22.04 8.76
N ARG A 100 1.81 -22.05 9.65
CA ARG A 100 3.01 -22.84 9.40
C ARG A 100 2.64 -24.30 9.55
N HIS A 101 2.84 -25.02 8.48
CA HIS A 101 2.66 -26.47 8.52
C HIS A 101 3.99 -27.12 8.73
N ASN A 102 4.02 -27.89 9.69
CA ASN A 102 5.29 -28.50 10.07
C ASN A 102 5.19 -29.99 9.96
#